data_1ebc1d5de4b8dc6ca0f5ac2f68de0db1
#
_entry.id   1ebc1d5de4b8dc6ca0f5ac2f68de0db1
#
_cell.length_a   1.000
_cell.length_b   1.000
_cell.length_c   1.000
_cell.angle_alpha   90.00
_cell.angle_beta   90.00
_cell.angle_gamma   90.00
#
_symmetry.space_group_name_H-M   'P 1'
#
loop_
_entity.id
_entity.type
_entity.pdbx_description
1 polymer ?
#
loop_
_entity_poly.entity_id
_entity_poly.type
_entity_poly.pdbx_seq_one_letter_code
_entity_poly.pdbx_strand_id
1 'polypeptide(L)'
;MMLRRASCTLLPRSAAAAAAAMRTSVRPFSSDLPAEQPLDSAFVDAWKKLIPNIEPPKTPLSFMKPRPPTPSAIPSKLTVNFVLPYQSELASKEVDMVIVPATTGQMGVLPGHVATIAELKPGILSVHEGNDVTKYFVSSGFAFIHANSFADIVAVEAVPVDRIDPSLVQKGLADFTQKLNSASTDLEKAEAQIGVDVHSALNSALTG
;
A
#
# COMPACT_ATOMS: atom_id res chain seq x y z
N MET A 1 7.77 -77.44 -2.73
CA MET A 1 7.39 -76.31 -3.60
C MET A 1 8.10 -75.07 -3.03
N MET A 2 9.21 -74.64 -3.74
CA MET A 2 10.19 -73.65 -3.22
C MET A 2 9.78 -72.24 -3.63
N LEU A 3 9.57 -71.36 -2.64
CA LEU A 3 9.41 -69.96 -2.84
C LEU A 3 10.76 -69.26 -2.76
N ARG A 4 11.21 -68.70 -3.91
CA ARG A 4 12.41 -67.87 -3.98
C ARG A 4 12.14 -66.50 -3.45
N ARG A 5 12.89 -66.07 -2.44
CA ARG A 5 12.94 -64.67 -1.96
C ARG A 5 13.79 -63.87 -2.92
N ALA A 6 13.22 -62.84 -3.51
CA ALA A 6 13.95 -61.81 -4.22
C ALA A 6 14.49 -60.79 -3.21
N SER A 7 15.80 -60.71 -3.10
CA SER A 7 16.49 -59.67 -2.29
C SER A 7 16.61 -58.43 -3.13
N CYS A 8 15.90 -57.37 -2.74
CA CYS A 8 16.03 -56.04 -3.33
C CYS A 8 17.16 -55.32 -2.58
N THR A 9 18.33 -55.24 -3.18
CA THR A 9 19.44 -54.43 -2.71
C THR A 9 19.18 -52.96 -3.01
N LEU A 10 18.81 -52.20 -1.97
CA LEU A 10 18.75 -50.75 -2.02
C LEU A 10 20.18 -50.18 -1.96
N LEU A 11 20.63 -49.62 -3.06
CA LEU A 11 21.86 -48.83 -3.11
C LEU A 11 21.68 -47.53 -2.30
N PRO A 12 22.62 -47.14 -1.46
CA PRO A 12 22.53 -45.90 -0.72
C PRO A 12 22.76 -44.72 -1.72
N ARG A 13 21.73 -43.95 -1.96
CA ARG A 13 21.85 -42.67 -2.64
C ARG A 13 22.65 -41.73 -1.74
N SER A 14 23.86 -41.35 -2.20
CA SER A 14 24.79 -40.51 -1.46
C SER A 14 24.12 -39.20 -1.04
N ALA A 15 24.16 -38.90 0.25
CA ALA A 15 23.70 -37.64 0.85
C ALA A 15 24.47 -36.38 0.37
N ALA A 16 25.49 -36.54 -0.47
CA ALA A 16 26.32 -35.46 -1.02
C ALA A 16 25.63 -34.67 -2.13
N ALA A 17 24.65 -35.25 -2.85
CA ALA A 17 23.97 -34.52 -3.95
C ALA A 17 22.85 -33.57 -3.44
N ALA A 18 22.32 -33.78 -2.25
CA ALA A 18 21.28 -32.91 -1.67
C ALA A 18 21.82 -31.62 -1.05
N ALA A 19 23.10 -31.62 -0.64
CA ALA A 19 23.73 -30.43 -0.03
C ALA A 19 24.20 -29.39 -1.08
N ALA A 20 24.35 -29.75 -2.34
CA ALA A 20 24.76 -28.84 -3.41
C ALA A 20 23.60 -27.99 -3.98
N ALA A 21 22.35 -28.43 -3.82
CA ALA A 21 21.19 -27.74 -4.37
C ALA A 21 20.64 -26.61 -3.45
N MET A 22 21.08 -26.52 -2.20
CA MET A 22 20.64 -25.48 -1.24
C MET A 22 21.59 -24.27 -1.13
N ARG A 23 22.58 -24.16 -2.02
CA ARG A 23 23.51 -23.02 -2.05
C ARG A 23 23.16 -21.97 -3.10
N THR A 24 21.95 -21.97 -3.62
CA THR A 24 21.55 -20.95 -4.58
C THR A 24 20.91 -19.76 -3.88
N SER A 25 21.61 -18.65 -3.99
CA SER A 25 21.14 -17.28 -3.87
C SER A 25 20.76 -16.79 -2.47
N VAL A 26 21.70 -16.78 -1.56
CA VAL A 26 21.81 -15.57 -0.75
C VAL A 26 22.45 -14.53 -1.69
N ARG A 27 21.65 -13.73 -2.38
CA ARG A 27 22.15 -12.51 -3.04
C ARG A 27 22.75 -11.66 -1.92
N PRO A 28 24.05 -11.33 -1.97
CA PRO A 28 24.59 -10.36 -1.03
C PRO A 28 23.87 -9.04 -1.32
N PHE A 29 23.12 -8.55 -0.36
CA PHE A 29 22.34 -7.30 -0.41
C PHE A 29 23.23 -6.06 -0.54
N SER A 30 24.55 -6.24 -0.62
CA SER A 30 25.52 -5.15 -0.56
C SER A 30 26.36 -4.92 -1.82
N SER A 31 26.20 -5.73 -2.90
CA SER A 31 27.08 -5.59 -4.06
C SER A 31 26.55 -4.72 -5.19
N ASP A 32 25.28 -4.31 -5.14
CA ASP A 32 24.64 -3.50 -6.18
C ASP A 32 24.29 -2.07 -5.72
N LEU A 33 24.80 -1.63 -4.58
CA LEU A 33 24.69 -0.21 -4.23
C LEU A 33 25.59 0.57 -5.19
N PRO A 34 25.06 1.59 -5.90
CA PRO A 34 25.87 2.46 -6.73
C PRO A 34 27.02 3.02 -5.89
N ALA A 35 28.24 3.01 -6.44
CA ALA A 35 29.40 3.63 -5.80
C ALA A 35 29.01 5.03 -5.32
N GLU A 36 29.41 5.39 -4.09
CA GLU A 36 29.19 6.72 -3.50
C GLU A 36 29.55 7.78 -4.54
N GLN A 37 28.55 8.45 -5.08
CA GLN A 37 28.82 9.57 -6.00
C GLN A 37 29.36 10.72 -5.17
N PRO A 38 30.40 11.43 -5.65
CA PRO A 38 30.94 12.55 -4.93
C PRO A 38 29.84 13.59 -4.69
N LEU A 39 29.72 14.03 -3.44
CA LEU A 39 28.82 15.12 -3.08
C LEU A 39 29.16 16.36 -3.93
N ASP A 40 28.13 17.01 -4.45
CA ASP A 40 28.30 18.27 -5.18
C ASP A 40 29.03 19.27 -4.27
N SER A 41 30.19 19.76 -4.74
CA SER A 41 31.03 20.69 -3.98
C SER A 41 30.29 21.98 -3.61
N ALA A 42 29.43 22.48 -4.51
CA ALA A 42 28.61 23.66 -4.27
C ALA A 42 27.61 23.43 -3.13
N PHE A 43 27.01 22.22 -3.05
CA PHE A 43 26.14 21.84 -1.95
C PHE A 43 26.90 21.74 -0.63
N VAL A 44 28.07 21.10 -0.63
CA VAL A 44 28.93 20.96 0.57
C VAL A 44 29.35 22.33 1.11
N ASP A 45 29.75 23.26 0.24
CA ASP A 45 30.18 24.61 0.62
C ASP A 45 28.99 25.43 1.17
N ALA A 46 27.82 25.33 0.55
CA ALA A 46 26.62 25.98 1.05
C ALA A 46 26.19 25.41 2.41
N TRP A 47 26.25 24.09 2.58
CA TRP A 47 25.95 23.41 3.84
C TRP A 47 26.87 23.85 4.97
N LYS A 48 28.20 23.80 4.76
CA LYS A 48 29.20 24.22 5.75
C LYS A 48 29.10 25.69 6.13
N LYS A 49 28.63 26.53 5.20
CA LYS A 49 28.39 27.95 5.47
C LYS A 49 27.22 28.20 6.39
N LEU A 50 26.16 27.36 6.29
CA LEU A 50 24.96 27.46 7.13
C LEU A 50 25.15 26.73 8.47
N ILE A 51 25.75 25.54 8.44
CA ILE A 51 25.86 24.64 9.60
C ILE A 51 27.26 24.06 9.66
N PRO A 52 28.26 24.85 10.17
CA PRO A 52 29.67 24.47 10.10
C PRO A 52 30.02 23.23 10.92
N ASN A 53 29.26 22.90 11.96
CA ASN A 53 29.54 21.83 12.91
C ASN A 53 28.87 20.48 12.58
N ILE A 54 28.10 20.40 11.50
CA ILE A 54 27.40 19.17 11.09
C ILE A 54 27.90 18.77 9.71
N GLU A 55 28.35 17.52 9.57
CA GLU A 55 28.73 16.99 8.27
C GLU A 55 27.53 16.96 7.32
N PRO A 56 27.71 17.28 6.01
CA PRO A 56 26.65 17.18 5.03
C PRO A 56 26.16 15.73 4.90
N PRO A 57 24.85 15.53 4.71
CA PRO A 57 24.29 14.20 4.59
C PRO A 57 24.87 13.47 3.37
N LYS A 58 25.32 12.24 3.57
CA LYS A 58 25.86 11.36 2.50
C LYS A 58 24.73 10.71 1.70
N THR A 59 23.74 11.49 1.32
CA THR A 59 22.62 10.98 0.52
C THR A 59 22.99 11.04 -0.95
N PRO A 60 22.83 9.95 -1.72
CA PRO A 60 23.11 9.95 -3.15
C PRO A 60 22.30 11.05 -3.87
N LEU A 61 22.94 11.80 -4.75
CA LEU A 61 22.31 12.88 -5.53
C LEU A 61 21.06 12.42 -6.31
N SER A 62 20.99 11.11 -6.66
CA SER A 62 19.82 10.52 -7.30
C SER A 62 18.53 10.60 -6.46
N PHE A 63 18.67 10.65 -5.12
CA PHE A 63 17.54 10.84 -4.20
C PHE A 63 17.22 12.32 -3.95
N MET A 64 18.11 13.22 -4.34
CA MET A 64 17.94 14.66 -4.18
C MET A 64 17.45 15.33 -5.47
N LYS A 65 16.81 14.60 -6.36
CA LYS A 65 16.22 15.19 -7.56
C LYS A 65 15.24 16.29 -7.15
N PRO A 66 15.34 17.48 -7.77
CA PRO A 66 14.37 18.53 -7.52
C PRO A 66 12.97 17.99 -7.83
N ARG A 67 11.98 18.40 -7.04
CA ARG A 67 10.57 18.06 -7.33
C ARG A 67 10.24 18.47 -8.76
N PRO A 68 9.45 17.68 -9.47
CA PRO A 68 8.94 18.11 -10.77
C PRO A 68 8.35 19.52 -10.62
N PRO A 69 8.62 20.44 -11.55
CA PRO A 69 8.06 21.78 -11.48
C PRO A 69 6.53 21.68 -11.43
N THR A 70 5.92 22.40 -10.51
CA THR A 70 4.47 22.52 -10.47
C THR A 70 4.03 23.19 -11.80
N PRO A 71 3.06 22.63 -12.51
CA PRO A 71 2.57 23.21 -13.75
C PRO A 71 2.18 24.68 -13.52
N SER A 72 2.55 25.55 -14.44
CA SER A 72 2.21 26.98 -14.37
C SER A 72 0.69 27.25 -14.48
N ALA A 73 -0.06 26.31 -15.04
CA ALA A 73 -1.51 26.30 -15.08
C ALA A 73 -2.03 25.02 -14.44
N ILE A 74 -3.07 25.14 -13.61
CA ILE A 74 -3.73 24.00 -12.98
C ILE A 74 -4.46 23.22 -14.10
N PRO A 75 -4.22 21.91 -14.27
CA PRO A 75 -4.98 21.09 -15.21
C PRO A 75 -6.48 21.12 -14.88
N SER A 76 -7.32 20.93 -15.89
CA SER A 76 -8.78 20.92 -15.71
C SER A 76 -9.28 19.63 -15.06
N LYS A 77 -8.49 18.56 -15.11
CA LYS A 77 -8.81 17.24 -14.58
C LYS A 77 -7.72 16.76 -13.63
N LEU A 78 -8.11 15.92 -12.69
CA LEU A 78 -7.24 15.16 -11.79
C LEU A 78 -6.95 13.80 -12.43
N THR A 79 -5.69 13.41 -12.52
CA THR A 79 -5.30 12.06 -12.97
C THR A 79 -5.18 11.15 -11.78
N VAL A 80 -5.94 10.06 -11.77
CA VAL A 80 -6.02 9.13 -10.63
C VAL A 80 -5.53 7.75 -11.01
N ASN A 81 -4.66 7.21 -10.17
CA ASN A 81 -4.33 5.79 -10.11
C ASN A 81 -4.93 5.23 -8.82
N PHE A 82 -5.67 4.15 -8.94
CA PHE A 82 -6.21 3.43 -7.79
C PHE A 82 -5.80 1.97 -7.87
N VAL A 83 -4.95 1.54 -6.96
CA VAL A 83 -4.21 0.27 -7.04
C VAL A 83 -4.45 -0.54 -5.78
N LEU A 84 -4.64 -1.84 -5.99
CA LEU A 84 -4.68 -2.87 -4.97
C LEU A 84 -3.46 -3.78 -5.12
N PRO A 85 -3.07 -4.57 -4.13
CA PRO A 85 -1.91 -5.45 -4.21
C PRO A 85 -1.94 -6.44 -5.38
N TYR A 86 -3.13 -6.76 -5.88
CA TYR A 86 -3.36 -7.80 -6.90
C TYR A 86 -3.98 -7.26 -8.19
N GLN A 87 -4.46 -6.02 -8.21
CA GLN A 87 -5.05 -5.41 -9.42
C GLN A 87 -5.02 -3.88 -9.38
N SER A 88 -5.29 -3.26 -10.51
CA SER A 88 -5.51 -1.82 -10.64
C SER A 88 -6.97 -1.55 -10.95
N GLU A 89 -7.65 -0.79 -10.11
CA GLU A 89 -9.04 -0.37 -10.34
C GLU A 89 -9.11 0.81 -11.32
N LEU A 90 -8.20 1.76 -11.16
CA LEU A 90 -8.06 2.90 -12.06
C LEU A 90 -6.59 3.07 -12.44
N ALA A 91 -6.32 3.24 -13.73
CA ALA A 91 -4.99 3.47 -14.26
C ALA A 91 -4.99 4.76 -15.07
N SER A 92 -4.33 5.80 -14.56
CA SER A 92 -4.20 7.13 -15.17
C SER A 92 -5.54 7.70 -15.66
N LYS A 93 -6.60 7.49 -14.86
CA LYS A 93 -7.94 7.95 -15.23
C LYS A 93 -8.11 9.44 -14.90
N GLU A 94 -8.58 10.22 -15.86
CA GLU A 94 -8.90 11.62 -15.67
C GLU A 94 -10.31 11.78 -15.08
N VAL A 95 -10.40 12.44 -13.93
CA VAL A 95 -11.63 12.65 -13.16
C VAL A 95 -11.75 14.12 -12.73
N ASP A 96 -12.93 14.53 -12.30
CA ASP A 96 -13.12 15.91 -11.81
C ASP A 96 -12.65 16.05 -10.36
N MET A 97 -12.94 15.04 -9.54
CA MET A 97 -12.63 15.05 -8.11
C MET A 97 -12.65 13.63 -7.58
N VAL A 98 -11.85 13.39 -6.53
CA VAL A 98 -11.94 12.20 -5.71
C VAL A 98 -12.14 12.59 -4.25
N ILE A 99 -13.05 11.91 -3.55
CA ILE A 99 -13.21 12.07 -2.10
C ILE A 99 -12.68 10.78 -1.46
N VAL A 100 -11.70 10.92 -0.58
CA VAL A 100 -11.06 9.80 0.12
C VAL A 100 -11.37 9.82 1.61
N PRO A 101 -11.57 8.65 2.26
CA PRO A 101 -11.85 8.55 3.68
C PRO A 101 -10.52 8.56 4.48
N ALA A 102 -9.92 9.74 4.68
CA ALA A 102 -8.71 9.87 5.46
C ALA A 102 -8.99 9.72 6.97
N THR A 103 -7.96 9.35 7.74
CA THR A 103 -8.05 9.24 9.21
C THR A 103 -8.47 10.56 9.87
N THR A 104 -8.12 11.69 9.26
CA THR A 104 -8.50 13.05 9.71
C THR A 104 -9.92 13.46 9.30
N GLY A 105 -10.61 12.66 8.50
CA GLY A 105 -11.94 12.96 7.95
C GLY A 105 -11.98 12.73 6.44
N GLN A 106 -13.12 13.03 5.83
CA GLN A 106 -13.21 12.97 4.37
C GLN A 106 -12.41 14.10 3.74
N MET A 107 -11.57 13.77 2.76
CA MET A 107 -10.74 14.71 2.04
C MET A 107 -11.11 14.71 0.56
N GLY A 108 -11.55 15.88 0.07
CA GLY A 108 -11.81 16.09 -1.36
C GLY A 108 -10.53 16.53 -2.07
N VAL A 109 -10.18 15.81 -3.13
CA VAL A 109 -9.00 16.06 -3.94
C VAL A 109 -9.45 16.54 -5.31
N LEU A 110 -9.13 17.80 -5.63
CA LEU A 110 -9.38 18.44 -6.90
C LEU A 110 -8.07 18.68 -7.66
N PRO A 111 -8.12 19.01 -8.96
CA PRO A 111 -6.95 19.46 -9.68
C PRO A 111 -6.26 20.65 -8.98
N GLY A 112 -4.93 20.63 -8.89
CA GLY A 112 -4.16 21.64 -8.17
C GLY A 112 -4.15 21.50 -6.65
N HIS A 113 -4.64 20.40 -6.10
CA HIS A 113 -4.54 20.13 -4.67
C HIS A 113 -3.06 20.12 -4.23
N VAL A 114 -2.79 20.66 -3.05
CA VAL A 114 -1.44 20.67 -2.48
C VAL A 114 -0.93 19.24 -2.25
N ALA A 115 0.36 19.02 -2.47
CA ALA A 115 0.98 17.72 -2.25
C ALA A 115 0.75 17.25 -0.81
N THR A 116 0.13 16.09 -0.66
CA THR A 116 -0.33 15.55 0.62
C THR A 116 -0.17 14.04 0.63
N ILE A 117 0.20 13.49 1.78
CA ILE A 117 0.11 12.05 2.06
C ILE A 117 -0.95 11.87 3.13
N ALA A 118 -1.96 11.05 2.83
CA ALA A 118 -3.05 10.78 3.76
C ALA A 118 -3.17 9.27 4.00
N GLU A 119 -3.27 8.89 5.26
CA GLU A 119 -3.66 7.54 5.66
C GLU A 119 -5.17 7.38 5.52
N LEU A 120 -5.61 6.27 4.93
CA LEU A 120 -7.01 5.95 4.72
C LEU A 120 -7.52 5.02 5.83
N LYS A 121 -8.70 5.31 6.33
CA LYS A 121 -9.46 4.44 7.24
C LYS A 121 -10.59 3.72 6.49
N PRO A 122 -11.20 2.68 7.07
CA PRO A 122 -12.36 2.04 6.48
C PRO A 122 -13.46 3.06 6.14
N GLY A 123 -13.90 3.08 4.88
CA GLY A 123 -14.89 4.05 4.43
C GLY A 123 -15.09 4.10 2.93
N ILE A 124 -15.85 5.08 2.46
CA ILE A 124 -16.18 5.26 1.04
C ILE A 124 -15.17 6.18 0.37
N LEU A 125 -14.61 5.69 -0.73
CA LEU A 125 -13.88 6.45 -1.72
C LEU A 125 -14.86 6.75 -2.87
N SER A 126 -15.05 8.02 -3.22
CA SER A 126 -15.93 8.45 -4.31
C SER A 126 -15.13 9.09 -5.43
N VAL A 127 -15.36 8.63 -6.65
CA VAL A 127 -14.75 9.14 -7.88
C VAL A 127 -15.82 9.87 -8.67
N HIS A 128 -15.61 11.14 -8.96
CA HIS A 128 -16.56 12.01 -9.64
C HIS A 128 -16.11 12.30 -11.07
N GLU A 129 -16.98 11.99 -12.05
CA GLU A 129 -16.76 12.21 -13.48
C GLU A 129 -18.00 12.87 -14.09
N GLY A 130 -17.99 14.18 -14.21
CA GLY A 130 -19.18 14.92 -14.64
C GLY A 130 -20.34 14.71 -13.67
N ASN A 131 -21.39 14.05 -14.15
CA ASN A 131 -22.56 13.73 -13.34
C ASN A 131 -22.50 12.32 -12.72
N ASP A 132 -21.51 11.52 -13.09
CA ASP A 132 -21.39 10.15 -12.62
C ASP A 132 -20.50 10.10 -11.37
N VAL A 133 -20.94 9.30 -10.38
CA VAL A 133 -20.19 9.09 -9.15
C VAL A 133 -20.05 7.59 -8.92
N THR A 134 -18.81 7.11 -9.00
CA THR A 134 -18.49 5.72 -8.67
C THR A 134 -18.01 5.65 -7.23
N LYS A 135 -18.58 4.75 -6.45
CA LYS A 135 -18.26 4.58 -5.03
C LYS A 135 -17.62 3.23 -4.77
N TYR A 136 -16.49 3.25 -4.11
CA TYR A 136 -15.78 2.06 -3.61
C TYR A 136 -15.72 2.11 -2.09
N PHE A 137 -15.95 0.99 -1.45
CA PHE A 137 -15.56 0.82 -0.06
C PHE A 137 -14.09 0.44 -0.01
N VAL A 138 -13.27 1.13 0.78
CA VAL A 138 -11.86 0.80 1.02
C VAL A 138 -11.68 0.39 2.47
N SER A 139 -10.86 -0.65 2.72
CA SER A 139 -10.59 -1.13 4.08
C SER A 139 -9.57 -0.26 4.81
N SER A 140 -8.48 0.07 4.13
CA SER A 140 -7.39 0.93 4.60
C SER A 140 -6.41 1.18 3.45
N GLY A 141 -5.45 2.08 3.64
CA GLY A 141 -4.42 2.36 2.66
C GLY A 141 -3.81 3.74 2.80
N PHE A 142 -3.28 4.23 1.69
CA PHE A 142 -2.70 5.57 1.61
C PHE A 142 -3.09 6.26 0.32
N ALA A 143 -3.28 7.57 0.40
CA ALA A 143 -3.43 8.44 -0.76
C ALA A 143 -2.23 9.39 -0.85
N PHE A 144 -1.56 9.38 -1.99
CA PHE A 144 -0.44 10.24 -2.32
C PHE A 144 -0.91 11.26 -3.33
N ILE A 145 -1.10 12.50 -2.91
CA ILE A 145 -1.53 13.59 -3.75
C ILE A 145 -0.31 14.38 -4.19
N HIS A 146 -0.15 14.56 -5.48
CA HIS A 146 0.98 15.26 -6.06
C HIS A 146 0.58 16.68 -6.54
N ALA A 147 1.53 17.62 -6.45
CA ALA A 147 1.29 19.01 -6.85
C ALA A 147 0.98 19.21 -8.35
N ASN A 148 1.23 18.18 -9.18
CA ASN A 148 0.97 18.18 -10.62
C ASN A 148 -0.42 17.64 -11.00
N SER A 149 -1.36 17.61 -10.05
CA SER A 149 -2.73 17.07 -10.23
C SER A 149 -2.78 15.57 -10.54
N PHE A 150 -1.86 14.81 -9.95
CA PHE A 150 -1.91 13.36 -9.89
C PHE A 150 -2.28 12.93 -8.48
N ALA A 151 -3.05 11.85 -8.38
CA ALA A 151 -3.39 11.19 -7.13
C ALA A 151 -3.19 9.68 -7.27
N ASP A 152 -2.26 9.15 -6.48
CA ASP A 152 -2.00 7.71 -6.39
C ASP A 152 -2.64 7.18 -5.11
N ILE A 153 -3.63 6.32 -5.23
CA ILE A 153 -4.35 5.71 -4.12
C ILE A 153 -3.97 4.24 -4.06
N VAL A 154 -3.41 3.83 -2.95
CA VAL A 154 -3.02 2.43 -2.69
C VAL A 154 -3.85 1.93 -1.54
N ALA A 155 -4.79 1.03 -1.81
CA ALA A 155 -5.62 0.40 -0.78
C ALA A 155 -5.23 -1.07 -0.61
N VAL A 156 -5.43 -1.58 0.61
CA VAL A 156 -5.22 -3.00 0.90
C VAL A 156 -6.31 -3.84 0.25
N GLU A 157 -7.57 -3.37 0.37
CA GLU A 157 -8.74 -4.00 -0.22
C GLU A 157 -9.75 -2.93 -0.62
N ALA A 158 -10.41 -3.11 -1.75
CA ALA A 158 -11.48 -2.24 -2.20
C ALA A 158 -12.56 -3.04 -2.95
N VAL A 159 -13.81 -2.65 -2.74
CA VAL A 159 -14.97 -3.28 -3.37
C VAL A 159 -15.95 -2.20 -3.81
N PRO A 160 -16.50 -2.25 -5.03
CA PRO A 160 -17.62 -1.40 -5.43
C PRO A 160 -18.80 -1.56 -4.46
N VAL A 161 -19.39 -0.45 -4.03
CA VAL A 161 -20.43 -0.46 -2.96
C VAL A 161 -21.67 -1.25 -3.38
N ASP A 162 -21.99 -1.28 -4.67
CA ASP A 162 -23.12 -2.03 -5.25
C ASP A 162 -22.96 -3.57 -5.18
N ARG A 163 -21.73 -4.05 -4.92
CA ARG A 163 -21.44 -5.49 -4.78
C ARG A 163 -21.44 -5.99 -3.33
N ILE A 164 -21.71 -5.12 -2.38
CA ILE A 164 -21.66 -5.46 -0.96
C ILE A 164 -23.04 -6.00 -0.54
N ASP A 165 -23.06 -7.20 0.07
CA ASP A 165 -24.28 -7.79 0.63
C ASP A 165 -24.53 -7.26 2.07
N PRO A 166 -25.61 -6.50 2.29
CA PRO A 166 -25.93 -5.95 3.61
C PRO A 166 -26.12 -7.01 4.70
N SER A 167 -26.64 -8.19 4.33
CA SER A 167 -26.89 -9.26 5.31
C SER A 167 -25.59 -9.86 5.84
N LEU A 168 -24.60 -10.02 4.96
CA LEU A 168 -23.26 -10.49 5.34
C LEU A 168 -22.52 -9.46 6.19
N VAL A 169 -22.70 -8.17 5.90
CA VAL A 169 -22.11 -7.09 6.70
C VAL A 169 -22.64 -7.10 8.13
N GLN A 170 -23.96 -7.20 8.29
CA GLN A 170 -24.58 -7.25 9.63
C GLN A 170 -24.17 -8.50 10.41
N LYS A 171 -24.13 -9.65 9.75
CA LYS A 171 -23.65 -10.89 10.36
C LYS A 171 -22.19 -10.77 10.79
N GLY A 172 -21.32 -10.26 9.91
CA GLY A 172 -19.92 -10.04 10.22
C GLY A 172 -19.73 -9.09 11.41
N LEU A 173 -20.49 -7.99 11.48
CA LEU A 173 -20.45 -7.07 12.61
C LEU A 173 -20.81 -7.76 13.93
N ALA A 174 -21.88 -8.58 13.94
CA ALA A 174 -22.29 -9.35 15.12
C ALA A 174 -21.22 -10.36 15.53
N ASP A 175 -20.65 -11.12 14.57
CA ASP A 175 -19.64 -12.14 14.81
C ASP A 175 -18.34 -11.52 15.37
N PHE A 176 -17.85 -10.40 14.82
CA PHE A 176 -16.66 -9.71 15.32
C PHE A 176 -16.90 -9.03 16.67
N THR A 177 -18.08 -8.49 16.91
CA THR A 177 -18.46 -7.95 18.23
C THR A 177 -18.45 -9.06 19.28
N GLN A 178 -18.97 -10.24 18.97
CA GLN A 178 -18.91 -11.39 19.88
C GLN A 178 -17.47 -11.83 20.14
N LYS A 179 -16.63 -11.91 19.09
CA LYS A 179 -15.21 -12.25 19.23
C LYS A 179 -14.47 -11.25 20.12
N LEU A 180 -14.73 -9.94 19.94
CA LEU A 180 -14.13 -8.88 20.76
C LEU A 180 -14.47 -9.04 22.25
N ASN A 181 -15.74 -9.37 22.55
CA ASN A 181 -16.19 -9.59 23.93
C ASN A 181 -15.63 -10.86 24.58
N SER A 182 -15.27 -11.87 23.78
CA SER A 182 -14.72 -13.15 24.25
C SER A 182 -13.20 -13.23 24.18
N ALA A 183 -12.54 -12.25 23.58
CA ALA A 183 -11.11 -12.23 23.37
C ALA A 183 -10.35 -12.18 24.71
N SER A 184 -9.38 -13.09 24.86
CA SER A 184 -8.59 -13.24 26.09
C SER A 184 -7.22 -12.58 26.00
N THR A 185 -6.66 -12.47 24.78
CA THR A 185 -5.34 -11.88 24.53
C THR A 185 -5.48 -10.51 23.87
N ASP A 186 -4.46 -9.67 24.00
CA ASP A 186 -4.43 -8.34 23.37
C ASP A 186 -4.41 -8.47 21.83
N LEU A 187 -3.79 -9.53 21.29
CA LEU A 187 -3.79 -9.78 19.85
C LEU A 187 -5.20 -10.12 19.34
N GLU A 188 -5.90 -11.05 20.01
CA GLU A 188 -7.28 -11.40 19.65
C GLU A 188 -8.21 -10.19 19.74
N LYS A 189 -8.03 -9.33 20.74
CA LYS A 189 -8.80 -8.07 20.86
C LYS A 189 -8.52 -7.14 19.70
N ALA A 190 -7.24 -6.95 19.32
CA ALA A 190 -6.87 -6.08 18.22
C ALA A 190 -7.44 -6.59 16.89
N GLU A 191 -7.34 -7.88 16.60
CA GLU A 191 -7.91 -8.50 15.39
C GLU A 191 -9.43 -8.36 15.34
N ALA A 192 -10.11 -8.63 16.46
CA ALA A 192 -11.56 -8.51 16.54
C ALA A 192 -12.00 -7.04 16.39
N GLN A 193 -11.27 -6.08 16.97
CA GLN A 193 -11.54 -4.64 16.86
C GLN A 193 -11.43 -4.18 15.40
N ILE A 194 -10.41 -4.59 14.67
CA ILE A 194 -10.27 -4.29 13.22
C ILE A 194 -11.52 -4.79 12.46
N GLY A 195 -11.97 -6.01 12.75
CA GLY A 195 -13.18 -6.56 12.15
C GLY A 195 -14.43 -5.75 12.46
N VAL A 196 -14.61 -5.32 13.72
CA VAL A 196 -15.72 -4.45 14.13
C VAL A 196 -15.67 -3.10 13.40
N ASP A 197 -14.50 -2.47 13.32
CA ASP A 197 -14.34 -1.16 12.68
C ASP A 197 -14.66 -1.22 11.18
N VAL A 198 -14.17 -2.23 10.48
CA VAL A 198 -14.45 -2.43 9.05
C VAL A 198 -15.93 -2.70 8.80
N HIS A 199 -16.57 -3.62 9.54
CA HIS A 199 -17.98 -3.95 9.32
C HIS A 199 -18.92 -2.81 9.77
N SER A 200 -18.54 -2.05 10.78
CA SER A 200 -19.26 -0.84 11.18
C SER A 200 -19.21 0.23 10.09
N ALA A 201 -18.04 0.45 9.49
CA ALA A 201 -17.89 1.37 8.37
C ALA A 201 -18.64 0.90 7.12
N LEU A 202 -18.62 -0.42 6.81
CA LEU A 202 -19.42 -1.03 5.75
C LEU A 202 -20.93 -0.80 5.97
N ASN A 203 -21.41 -1.06 7.18
CA ASN A 203 -22.83 -0.84 7.52
C ASN A 203 -23.22 0.64 7.35
N SER A 204 -22.37 1.56 7.79
CA SER A 204 -22.58 3.00 7.60
C SER A 204 -22.56 3.40 6.13
N ALA A 205 -21.72 2.77 5.31
CA ALA A 205 -21.64 3.00 3.87
C ALA A 205 -22.89 2.57 3.10
N LEU A 206 -23.61 1.56 3.61
CA LEU A 206 -24.85 1.03 3.00
C LEU A 206 -26.11 1.75 3.47
N THR A 207 -26.08 2.41 4.64
CA THR A 207 -27.25 3.06 5.24
C THR A 207 -27.28 4.58 5.03
N GLY A 208 -26.17 5.20 4.68
CA GLY A 208 -26.02 6.64 4.46
C GLY A 208 -25.68 7.05 3.10
#